data_4e5db738c9d812e3ceae97a697179879
#
_entry.id   4e5db738c9d812e3ceae97a697179879
#
_cell.length_a   1.000
_cell.length_b   1.000
_cell.length_c   1.000
_cell.angle_alpha   90.00
_cell.angle_beta   90.00
_cell.angle_gamma   90.00
#
_symmetry.space_group_name_H-M   'P 1'
#
loop_
_entity.id
_entity.type
_entity.pdbx_description
1 polymer ?
#
loop_
_entity_poly.entity_id
_entity_poly.type
_entity_poly.pdbx_seq_one_letter_code
_entity_poly.pdbx_strand_id
1 'polypeptide(L)'
;MIKKLRRKFILICAFSVLFVLAITIGTINISNYVVTENNAETSLNAIIAKGPTPNEGPGGQRNNGPVDLKGEHYFIVSFNGDGSINEVDNRQMFMITRQECEDLATKVYQGTLTGGRYDTFRYKKGNSNTGLTYVAFVDIKESLANFQNFLLVSSLVSIGAYAAMIVLIIIASKIAFKSSEEAYTKQKRFITNASHELKTPITVISTDLDLIEMEAGKSEWSESIRDQLHRLTEMTNQLVTLSKLEEEDPARFPFADFSINEVSKAAVDSFSPLFKQEGIKFSYNITGNLTMFGNRSAITELLHIFLDNSVKYTGGENKSSYFTVSQNNKGKIEFRFSNTISKDDEVDVKQIMERFYRSPSNKKEGSGVGLSIAQEIINLHKGKINVEKNNWTLSFLITF
;
A
#
# COMPACT_ATOMS: atom_id res chain seq x y z
N MET A 1 9.07 9.75 9.00
CA MET A 1 9.25 9.11 7.66
C MET A 1 9.53 7.61 7.77
N ILE A 2 10.53 7.14 8.51
CA ILE A 2 10.93 5.71 8.62
C ILE A 2 9.81 4.82 9.20
N LYS A 3 9.07 5.28 10.23
CA LYS A 3 7.93 4.55 10.80
C LYS A 3 6.82 4.28 9.76
N LYS A 4 6.52 5.26 8.89
CA LYS A 4 5.53 5.08 7.80
C LYS A 4 6.02 4.07 6.76
N LEU A 5 7.32 4.11 6.40
CA LEU A 5 7.93 3.18 5.45
C LEU A 5 7.93 1.75 6.00
N ARG A 6 8.31 1.56 7.28
CA ARG A 6 8.25 0.26 7.96
C ARG A 6 6.84 -0.32 7.98
N ARG A 7 5.82 0.51 8.29
CA ARG A 7 4.42 0.06 8.28
C ARG A 7 3.97 -0.38 6.88
N LYS A 8 4.32 0.39 5.83
CA LYS A 8 4.03 -0.01 4.44
C LYS A 8 4.71 -1.32 4.07
N PHE A 9 5.98 -1.48 4.44
CA PHE A 9 6.74 -2.71 4.21
C PHE A 9 6.06 -3.93 4.87
N ILE A 10 5.69 -3.81 6.16
CA ILE A 10 4.98 -4.89 6.89
C ILE A 10 3.67 -5.24 6.17
N LEU A 11 2.88 -4.25 5.76
CA LEU A 11 1.61 -4.49 5.07
C LEU A 11 1.80 -5.19 3.72
N ILE A 12 2.80 -4.78 2.92
CA ILE A 12 3.10 -5.41 1.63
C ILE A 12 3.52 -6.85 1.83
N CYS A 13 4.44 -7.12 2.77
CA CYS A 13 4.90 -8.49 3.06
C CYS A 13 3.76 -9.36 3.60
N ALA A 14 2.93 -8.84 4.51
CA ALA A 14 1.78 -9.55 5.06
C ALA A 14 0.78 -9.95 3.97
N PHE A 15 0.46 -9.00 3.07
CA PHE A 15 -0.45 -9.28 1.95
C PHE A 15 0.14 -10.29 0.97
N SER A 16 1.44 -10.20 0.65
CA SER A 16 2.12 -11.14 -0.24
C SER A 16 2.10 -12.56 0.33
N VAL A 17 2.39 -12.73 1.62
CA VAL A 17 2.34 -14.04 2.29
C VAL A 17 0.92 -14.59 2.31
N LEU A 18 -0.08 -13.77 2.63
CA LEU A 18 -1.49 -14.17 2.61
C LEU A 18 -1.90 -14.68 1.22
N PHE A 19 -1.51 -13.94 0.17
CA PHE A 19 -1.83 -14.30 -1.20
C PHE A 19 -1.23 -15.64 -1.61
N VAL A 20 0.05 -15.86 -1.31
CA VAL A 20 0.74 -17.14 -1.61
C VAL A 20 0.11 -18.29 -0.84
N LEU A 21 -0.18 -18.13 0.46
CA LEU A 21 -0.83 -19.14 1.27
C LEU A 21 -2.24 -19.47 0.75
N ALA A 22 -3.03 -18.47 0.36
CA ALA A 22 -4.37 -18.69 -0.17
C ALA A 22 -4.35 -19.53 -1.47
N ILE A 23 -3.41 -19.24 -2.38
CA ILE A 23 -3.24 -20.02 -3.60
C ILE A 23 -2.81 -21.46 -3.28
N THR A 24 -1.81 -21.61 -2.42
CA THR A 24 -1.28 -22.93 -2.06
C THR A 24 -2.33 -23.81 -1.43
N ILE A 25 -3.06 -23.28 -0.43
CA ILE A 25 -4.11 -24.02 0.28
C ILE A 25 -5.28 -24.31 -0.65
N GLY A 26 -5.67 -23.32 -1.46
CA GLY A 26 -6.72 -23.49 -2.45
C GLY A 26 -6.39 -24.61 -3.42
N THR A 27 -5.17 -24.62 -3.96
CA THR A 27 -4.70 -25.66 -4.89
C THR A 27 -4.68 -27.05 -4.25
N ILE A 28 -4.16 -27.17 -3.01
CA ILE A 28 -4.10 -28.45 -2.30
C ILE A 28 -5.51 -28.98 -2.01
N ASN A 29 -6.43 -28.12 -1.53
CA ASN A 29 -7.80 -28.55 -1.21
C ASN A 29 -8.61 -28.91 -2.48
N ILE A 30 -8.45 -28.15 -3.58
CA ILE A 30 -9.08 -28.49 -4.87
C ILE A 30 -8.53 -29.81 -5.39
N SER A 31 -7.21 -29.98 -5.34
CA SER A 31 -6.57 -31.24 -5.77
C SER A 31 -7.07 -32.43 -4.97
N ASN A 32 -7.16 -32.29 -3.63
CA ASN A 32 -7.67 -33.36 -2.77
C ASN A 32 -9.14 -33.70 -3.07
N TYR A 33 -9.97 -32.67 -3.30
CA TYR A 33 -11.36 -32.86 -3.71
C TYR A 33 -11.45 -33.64 -5.03
N VAL A 34 -10.69 -33.22 -6.05
CA VAL A 34 -10.67 -33.89 -7.36
C VAL A 34 -10.20 -35.33 -7.27
N VAL A 35 -9.18 -35.62 -6.45
CA VAL A 35 -8.72 -36.99 -6.23
C VAL A 35 -9.81 -37.85 -5.59
N THR A 36 -10.52 -37.32 -4.59
CA THR A 36 -11.63 -38.01 -3.93
C THR A 36 -12.75 -38.36 -4.92
N GLU A 37 -13.14 -37.43 -5.75
CA GLU A 37 -14.15 -37.62 -6.80
C GLU A 37 -13.70 -38.65 -7.86
N ASN A 38 -12.45 -38.56 -8.33
CA ASN A 38 -11.91 -39.46 -9.35
C ASN A 38 -11.75 -40.90 -8.81
N ASN A 39 -11.42 -41.08 -7.53
CA ASN A 39 -11.37 -42.39 -6.93
C ASN A 39 -12.75 -43.05 -6.92
N ALA A 40 -13.80 -42.33 -6.48
CA ALA A 40 -15.16 -42.83 -6.48
C ALA A 40 -15.64 -43.19 -7.90
N GLU A 41 -15.28 -42.38 -8.92
CA GLU A 41 -15.62 -42.67 -10.32
C GLU A 41 -14.88 -43.88 -10.87
N THR A 42 -13.62 -44.04 -10.50
CA THR A 42 -12.82 -45.22 -10.90
C THR A 42 -13.40 -46.51 -10.31
N SER A 43 -13.80 -46.45 -9.04
CA SER A 43 -14.46 -47.59 -8.37
C SER A 43 -15.79 -47.92 -8.99
N LEU A 44 -16.62 -46.92 -9.31
CA LEU A 44 -17.90 -47.13 -10.02
C LEU A 44 -17.71 -47.78 -11.42
N ASN A 45 -16.69 -47.34 -12.16
CA ASN A 45 -16.37 -47.93 -13.46
C ASN A 45 -15.97 -49.38 -13.32
N ALA A 46 -15.16 -49.72 -12.32
CA ALA A 46 -14.76 -51.10 -12.05
C ALA A 46 -15.93 -51.99 -11.63
N ILE A 47 -16.84 -51.49 -10.80
CA ILE A 47 -18.05 -52.19 -10.36
C ILE A 47 -18.99 -52.47 -11.54
N ILE A 48 -19.25 -51.47 -12.38
CA ILE A 48 -20.11 -51.63 -13.56
C ILE A 48 -19.52 -52.61 -14.60
N ALA A 49 -18.21 -52.53 -14.82
CA ALA A 49 -17.55 -53.43 -15.77
C ALA A 49 -17.65 -54.90 -15.35
N LYS A 50 -17.74 -55.17 -14.06
CA LYS A 50 -17.84 -56.50 -13.52
C LYS A 50 -19.29 -57.03 -13.41
N GLY A 51 -20.23 -56.10 -13.20
CA GLY A 51 -21.63 -56.41 -12.92
C GLY A 51 -21.89 -57.08 -11.56
N PRO A 52 -23.15 -57.37 -11.22
CA PRO A 52 -23.46 -58.12 -10.00
C PRO A 52 -22.87 -59.54 -10.08
N THR A 53 -22.24 -59.97 -9.02
CA THR A 53 -21.74 -61.35 -8.92
C THR A 53 -22.89 -62.31 -8.74
N PRO A 54 -23.09 -63.32 -9.60
CA PRO A 54 -24.17 -64.27 -9.47
C PRO A 54 -24.18 -64.92 -8.09
N ASN A 55 -25.39 -65.18 -7.57
CA ASN A 55 -25.59 -65.85 -6.28
C ASN A 55 -25.19 -67.33 -6.45
N GLU A 56 -23.91 -67.65 -6.34
CA GLU A 56 -23.45 -69.04 -6.36
C GLU A 56 -23.87 -69.71 -5.03
N GLY A 57 -24.66 -70.74 -5.13
CA GLY A 57 -25.06 -71.58 -4.03
C GLY A 57 -23.86 -72.21 -3.30
N PRO A 58 -24.03 -72.82 -2.13
CA PRO A 58 -22.93 -73.35 -1.31
C PRO A 58 -22.18 -74.48 -2.04
N GLY A 59 -21.08 -74.16 -2.73
CA GLY A 59 -20.21 -75.11 -3.44
C GLY A 59 -19.51 -74.61 -4.68
N GLY A 60 -19.76 -73.40 -5.18
CA GLY A 60 -19.12 -72.85 -6.36
C GLY A 60 -17.68 -72.38 -6.09
N GLN A 61 -16.69 -72.91 -6.84
CA GLN A 61 -15.31 -72.45 -6.78
C GLN A 61 -15.22 -70.97 -7.21
N ARG A 62 -14.71 -70.16 -6.28
CA ARG A 62 -14.39 -68.72 -6.47
C ARG A 62 -13.28 -68.57 -7.53
N ASN A 63 -13.61 -68.48 -8.79
CA ASN A 63 -12.61 -68.20 -9.83
C ASN A 63 -12.55 -66.75 -10.33
N ASN A 64 -13.38 -65.88 -9.81
CA ASN A 64 -13.23 -64.43 -10.03
C ASN A 64 -13.47 -63.75 -8.67
N GLY A 65 -12.38 -63.60 -7.91
CA GLY A 65 -12.41 -62.85 -6.68
C GLY A 65 -13.04 -61.46 -6.89
N PRO A 66 -13.69 -60.85 -5.89
CA PRO A 66 -14.19 -59.52 -5.97
C PRO A 66 -13.07 -58.60 -6.47
N VAL A 67 -13.37 -57.60 -7.29
CA VAL A 67 -12.47 -56.48 -7.43
C VAL A 67 -12.13 -56.08 -6.01
N ASP A 68 -10.89 -56.25 -5.61
CA ASP A 68 -10.42 -55.82 -4.30
C ASP A 68 -10.41 -54.28 -4.27
N LEU A 69 -11.64 -53.75 -4.15
CA LEU A 69 -11.90 -52.36 -3.88
C LEU A 69 -11.66 -52.21 -2.38
N LYS A 70 -10.35 -52.28 -1.98
CA LYS A 70 -9.89 -52.30 -0.61
C LYS A 70 -10.69 -51.32 0.24
N GLY A 71 -11.69 -51.81 0.98
CA GLY A 71 -12.44 -51.03 1.97
C GLY A 71 -13.59 -50.17 1.44
N GLU A 72 -13.93 -50.19 0.14
CA GLU A 72 -15.08 -49.43 -0.35
C GLU A 72 -16.40 -50.16 -0.12
N HIS A 73 -17.36 -49.42 0.45
CA HIS A 73 -18.73 -49.88 0.61
C HIS A 73 -19.54 -49.53 -0.62
N TYR A 74 -20.04 -50.54 -1.31
CA TYR A 74 -20.80 -50.34 -2.53
C TYR A 74 -21.97 -51.36 -2.66
N PHE A 75 -22.96 -50.99 -3.45
CA PHE A 75 -23.99 -51.91 -3.94
C PHE A 75 -24.31 -51.70 -5.39
N ILE A 76 -24.82 -52.70 -6.06
CA ILE A 76 -25.22 -52.66 -7.44
C ILE A 76 -26.60 -53.27 -7.60
N VAL A 77 -27.44 -52.64 -8.40
CA VAL A 77 -28.78 -53.12 -8.73
C VAL A 77 -28.85 -53.26 -10.25
N SER A 78 -29.33 -54.44 -10.70
CA SER A 78 -29.58 -54.71 -12.10
C SER A 78 -31.08 -54.59 -12.43
N PHE A 79 -31.39 -53.97 -13.56
CA PHE A 79 -32.74 -53.81 -14.06
C PHE A 79 -32.88 -54.51 -15.40
N ASN A 80 -34.06 -55.18 -15.59
CA ASN A 80 -34.47 -55.73 -16.86
C ASN A 80 -34.85 -54.61 -17.87
N GLY A 81 -34.97 -54.95 -19.15
CA GLY A 81 -35.38 -54.01 -20.18
C GLY A 81 -36.79 -53.41 -20.00
N ASP A 82 -37.65 -54.06 -19.18
CA ASP A 82 -38.97 -53.55 -18.79
C ASP A 82 -38.95 -52.62 -17.56
N GLY A 83 -37.77 -52.42 -16.96
CA GLY A 83 -37.58 -51.56 -15.77
C GLY A 83 -37.83 -52.29 -14.42
N SER A 84 -38.12 -53.61 -14.46
CA SER A 84 -38.19 -54.40 -13.23
C SER A 84 -36.79 -54.68 -12.68
N ILE A 85 -36.71 -54.82 -11.33
CA ILE A 85 -35.43 -55.18 -10.68
C ILE A 85 -35.16 -56.65 -10.95
N ASN A 86 -33.96 -56.95 -11.51
CA ASN A 86 -33.50 -58.32 -11.72
C ASN A 86 -32.74 -58.86 -10.48
N GLU A 87 -31.74 -58.12 -10.01
CA GLU A 87 -30.91 -58.53 -8.88
C GLU A 87 -30.39 -57.32 -8.11
N VAL A 88 -30.23 -57.51 -6.78
CA VAL A 88 -29.60 -56.52 -5.87
C VAL A 88 -28.43 -57.20 -5.20
N ASP A 89 -27.22 -56.69 -5.41
CA ASP A 89 -26.02 -57.11 -4.73
C ASP A 89 -25.58 -56.02 -3.74
N ASN A 90 -25.90 -56.18 -2.49
CA ASN A 90 -25.52 -55.26 -1.37
C ASN A 90 -24.60 -55.92 -0.35
N ARG A 91 -23.89 -57.00 -0.71
CA ARG A 91 -23.04 -57.78 0.19
C ARG A 91 -21.86 -57.00 0.77
N GLN A 92 -21.45 -55.93 0.10
CA GLN A 92 -20.41 -55.03 0.57
C GLN A 92 -20.95 -53.82 1.37
N MET A 93 -22.28 -53.82 1.65
CA MET A 93 -22.94 -52.73 2.38
C MET A 93 -23.66 -53.29 3.62
N PHE A 94 -23.07 -53.08 4.81
CA PHE A 94 -23.62 -53.62 6.04
C PHE A 94 -24.68 -52.71 6.71
N MET A 95 -24.79 -51.45 6.28
CA MET A 95 -25.63 -50.44 6.96
C MET A 95 -26.87 -50.01 6.17
N ILE A 96 -27.13 -50.61 5.01
CA ILE A 96 -28.32 -50.30 4.19
C ILE A 96 -29.12 -51.57 3.90
N THR A 97 -30.41 -51.51 4.09
CA THR A 97 -31.29 -52.63 3.79
C THR A 97 -31.44 -52.84 2.31
N ARG A 98 -31.81 -54.08 1.89
CA ARG A 98 -32.08 -54.40 0.49
C ARG A 98 -33.14 -53.48 -0.09
N GLN A 99 -34.20 -53.20 0.68
CA GLN A 99 -35.29 -52.33 0.25
C GLN A 99 -34.85 -50.87 -0.02
N GLU A 100 -33.98 -50.33 0.84
CA GLU A 100 -33.40 -49.02 0.64
C GLU A 100 -32.52 -48.95 -0.63
N CYS A 101 -31.75 -50.02 -0.91
CA CYS A 101 -31.00 -50.14 -2.17
C CYS A 101 -31.93 -50.15 -3.40
N GLU A 102 -33.02 -50.88 -3.34
CA GLU A 102 -34.02 -50.96 -4.41
C GLU A 102 -34.69 -49.58 -4.65
N ASP A 103 -35.08 -48.89 -3.57
CA ASP A 103 -35.70 -47.58 -3.63
C ASP A 103 -34.76 -46.49 -4.21
N LEU A 104 -33.50 -46.49 -3.77
CA LEU A 104 -32.49 -45.58 -4.27
C LEU A 104 -32.19 -45.86 -5.76
N ALA A 105 -31.99 -47.11 -6.11
CA ALA A 105 -31.68 -47.49 -7.47
C ALA A 105 -32.86 -47.19 -8.44
N THR A 106 -34.10 -47.41 -8.02
CA THR A 106 -35.29 -47.10 -8.81
C THR A 106 -35.43 -45.59 -9.07
N LYS A 107 -35.19 -44.75 -8.05
CA LYS A 107 -35.20 -43.30 -8.23
C LYS A 107 -34.13 -42.83 -9.22
N VAL A 108 -32.95 -43.40 -9.12
CA VAL A 108 -31.86 -43.09 -10.07
C VAL A 108 -32.15 -43.64 -11.45
N TYR A 109 -32.66 -44.87 -11.56
CA TYR A 109 -32.99 -45.49 -12.85
C TYR A 109 -33.99 -44.67 -13.67
N GLN A 110 -35.03 -44.14 -13.00
CA GLN A 110 -36.06 -43.27 -13.63
C GLN A 110 -35.49 -41.89 -14.03
N GLY A 111 -34.40 -41.44 -13.43
CA GLY A 111 -33.74 -40.17 -13.78
C GLY A 111 -33.03 -40.24 -15.13
N THR A 112 -32.79 -39.07 -15.73
CA THR A 112 -32.13 -38.92 -17.05
C THR A 112 -30.61 -38.96 -16.98
N LEU A 113 -30.01 -38.72 -15.79
CA LEU A 113 -28.57 -38.64 -15.61
C LEU A 113 -27.94 -40.05 -15.59
N THR A 114 -26.83 -40.20 -16.27
CA THR A 114 -26.04 -41.46 -16.31
C THR A 114 -25.11 -41.63 -15.12
N GLY A 115 -24.85 -40.56 -14.35
CA GLY A 115 -24.03 -40.57 -13.15
C GLY A 115 -24.22 -39.30 -12.36
N GLY A 116 -23.88 -39.35 -11.08
CA GLY A 116 -24.05 -38.20 -10.20
C GLY A 116 -23.85 -38.57 -8.72
N ARG A 117 -24.32 -37.68 -7.87
CA ARG A 117 -24.36 -37.86 -6.44
C ARG A 117 -25.79 -37.83 -5.92
N TYR A 118 -26.08 -38.75 -5.03
CA TYR A 118 -27.35 -38.81 -4.29
C TYR A 118 -27.05 -39.02 -2.81
N ASP A 119 -27.28 -38.01 -2.02
CA ASP A 119 -26.92 -37.96 -0.60
C ASP A 119 -25.41 -38.28 -0.36
N THR A 120 -25.10 -39.34 0.34
CA THR A 120 -23.75 -39.83 0.64
C THR A 120 -23.20 -40.79 -0.43
N PHE A 121 -23.99 -41.09 -1.44
CA PHE A 121 -23.65 -42.03 -2.51
C PHE A 121 -23.24 -41.32 -3.78
N ARG A 122 -22.18 -41.80 -4.40
CA ARG A 122 -21.87 -41.55 -5.80
C ARG A 122 -22.46 -42.69 -6.62
N TYR A 123 -23.16 -42.39 -7.70
CA TYR A 123 -23.76 -43.42 -8.52
C TYR A 123 -23.38 -43.29 -10.01
N LYS A 124 -23.42 -44.41 -10.71
CA LYS A 124 -23.26 -44.49 -12.17
C LYS A 124 -24.16 -45.57 -12.76
N LYS A 125 -24.75 -45.28 -13.93
CA LYS A 125 -25.49 -46.26 -14.74
C LYS A 125 -24.57 -46.86 -15.78
N GLY A 126 -24.68 -48.10 -16.04
CA GLY A 126 -24.02 -48.82 -17.13
C GLY A 126 -24.92 -49.89 -17.74
N ASN A 127 -24.65 -50.27 -18.97
CA ASN A 127 -25.41 -51.33 -19.66
C ASN A 127 -24.51 -52.56 -19.77
N SER A 128 -25.12 -53.72 -19.50
CA SER A 128 -24.50 -55.00 -19.75
C SER A 128 -24.63 -55.43 -21.23
N ASN A 129 -23.71 -56.26 -21.69
CA ASN A 129 -23.81 -56.94 -22.99
C ASN A 129 -25.04 -57.86 -23.09
N THR A 130 -25.69 -58.17 -21.97
CA THR A 130 -26.89 -59.01 -21.89
C THR A 130 -28.20 -58.24 -21.92
N GLY A 131 -28.18 -56.88 -22.16
CA GLY A 131 -29.34 -56.02 -22.20
C GLY A 131 -29.85 -55.57 -20.83
N LEU A 132 -29.16 -55.87 -19.75
CA LEU A 132 -29.46 -55.38 -18.41
C LEU A 132 -28.85 -54.01 -18.19
N THR A 133 -29.57 -53.15 -17.46
CA THR A 133 -29.02 -51.87 -16.99
C THR A 133 -28.55 -52.02 -15.55
N TYR A 134 -27.31 -51.66 -15.29
CA TYR A 134 -26.75 -51.65 -13.94
C TYR A 134 -26.76 -50.24 -13.37
N VAL A 135 -27.13 -50.12 -12.09
CA VAL A 135 -26.94 -48.89 -11.31
C VAL A 135 -26.05 -49.23 -10.13
N ALA A 136 -24.80 -48.73 -10.17
CA ALA A 136 -23.84 -48.93 -9.11
C ALA A 136 -23.79 -47.71 -8.20
N PHE A 137 -23.64 -47.95 -6.92
CA PHE A 137 -23.50 -46.94 -5.87
C PHE A 137 -22.26 -47.23 -5.04
N VAL A 138 -21.46 -46.17 -4.75
CA VAL A 138 -20.35 -46.22 -3.83
C VAL A 138 -20.62 -45.23 -2.69
N ASP A 139 -20.44 -45.65 -1.48
CA ASP A 139 -20.57 -44.78 -0.31
C ASP A 139 -19.31 -43.91 -0.18
N ILE A 140 -19.50 -42.61 -0.29
CA ILE A 140 -18.41 -41.61 -0.16
C ILE A 140 -18.46 -40.88 1.17
N LYS A 141 -19.27 -41.32 2.13
CA LYS A 141 -19.45 -40.66 3.44
C LYS A 141 -18.14 -40.50 4.18
N GLU A 142 -17.34 -41.59 4.26
CA GLU A 142 -16.03 -41.55 4.91
C GLU A 142 -15.04 -40.64 4.18
N SER A 143 -14.99 -40.78 2.86
CA SER A 143 -14.14 -39.91 1.99
C SER A 143 -14.51 -38.44 2.15
N LEU A 144 -15.80 -38.13 2.25
CA LEU A 144 -16.28 -36.76 2.46
C LEU A 144 -15.95 -36.24 3.87
N ALA A 145 -16.11 -37.07 4.89
CA ALA A 145 -15.72 -36.74 6.27
C ALA A 145 -14.21 -36.49 6.37
N ASN A 146 -13.40 -37.30 5.72
CA ASN A 146 -11.94 -37.15 5.63
C ASN A 146 -11.56 -35.85 4.93
N PHE A 147 -12.25 -35.52 3.83
CA PHE A 147 -12.05 -34.25 3.14
C PHE A 147 -12.42 -33.04 4.02
N GLN A 148 -13.54 -33.10 4.74
CA GLN A 148 -13.93 -32.02 5.68
C GLN A 148 -12.92 -31.86 6.82
N ASN A 149 -12.45 -32.96 7.40
CA ASN A 149 -11.42 -32.93 8.42
C ASN A 149 -10.09 -32.35 7.87
N PHE A 150 -9.71 -32.73 6.65
CA PHE A 150 -8.53 -32.19 5.99
C PHE A 150 -8.67 -30.69 5.74
N LEU A 151 -9.82 -30.21 5.27
CA LEU A 151 -10.12 -28.78 5.13
C LEU A 151 -9.96 -28.03 6.44
N LEU A 152 -10.51 -28.57 7.51
CA LEU A 152 -10.44 -27.94 8.83
C LEU A 152 -8.99 -27.87 9.34
N VAL A 153 -8.28 -28.98 9.31
CA VAL A 153 -6.89 -29.07 9.79
C VAL A 153 -5.98 -28.17 8.93
N SER A 154 -6.08 -28.25 7.59
CA SER A 154 -5.26 -27.42 6.70
C SER A 154 -5.52 -25.92 6.90
N SER A 155 -6.77 -25.53 7.15
CA SER A 155 -7.13 -24.13 7.44
C SER A 155 -6.56 -23.66 8.78
N LEU A 156 -6.68 -24.46 9.84
CA LEU A 156 -6.12 -24.12 11.17
C LEU A 156 -4.59 -24.01 11.15
N VAL A 157 -3.91 -24.97 10.51
CA VAL A 157 -2.45 -24.93 10.36
C VAL A 157 -2.02 -23.70 9.58
N SER A 158 -2.76 -23.34 8.57
CA SER A 158 -2.46 -22.18 7.72
C SER A 158 -2.64 -20.85 8.45
N ILE A 159 -3.69 -20.73 9.27
CA ILE A 159 -3.90 -19.55 10.12
C ILE A 159 -2.75 -19.44 11.13
N GLY A 160 -2.33 -20.55 11.75
CA GLY A 160 -1.20 -20.58 12.67
C GLY A 160 0.12 -20.18 11.99
N ALA A 161 0.38 -20.73 10.80
CA ALA A 161 1.56 -20.40 10.00
C ALA A 161 1.58 -18.92 9.57
N TYR A 162 0.43 -18.39 9.15
CA TYR A 162 0.31 -16.96 8.82
C TYR A 162 0.58 -16.06 10.03
N ALA A 163 0.02 -16.37 11.18
CA ALA A 163 0.27 -15.62 12.42
C ALA A 163 1.75 -15.64 12.81
N ALA A 164 2.40 -16.80 12.76
CA ALA A 164 3.84 -16.94 13.01
C ALA A 164 4.67 -16.11 12.03
N MET A 165 4.33 -16.14 10.73
CA MET A 165 5.01 -15.36 9.71
C MET A 165 4.88 -13.84 9.93
N ILE A 166 3.70 -13.37 10.34
CA ILE A 166 3.50 -11.95 10.68
C ILE A 166 4.41 -11.52 11.83
N VAL A 167 4.54 -12.35 12.88
CA VAL A 167 5.45 -12.07 13.99
C VAL A 167 6.91 -11.96 13.49
N LEU A 168 7.35 -12.91 12.66
CA LEU A 168 8.69 -12.87 12.06
C LEU A 168 8.92 -11.62 11.20
N ILE A 169 7.95 -11.23 10.37
CA ILE A 169 8.02 -10.01 9.55
C ILE A 169 8.16 -8.76 10.44
N ILE A 170 7.42 -8.68 11.54
CA ILE A 170 7.51 -7.54 12.49
C ILE A 170 8.89 -7.48 13.13
N ILE A 171 9.44 -8.62 13.57
CA ILE A 171 10.77 -8.70 14.19
C ILE A 171 11.84 -8.33 13.16
N ALA A 172 11.84 -8.95 11.99
CA ALA A 172 12.79 -8.71 10.92
C ALA A 172 12.75 -7.24 10.45
N SER A 173 11.54 -6.67 10.30
CA SER A 173 11.35 -5.27 9.98
C SER A 173 11.95 -4.34 11.04
N LYS A 174 11.80 -4.66 12.35
CA LYS A 174 12.40 -3.86 13.42
C LYS A 174 13.93 -3.85 13.35
N ILE A 175 14.52 -5.00 13.05
CA ILE A 175 16.00 -5.13 12.93
C ILE A 175 16.49 -4.39 11.68
N ALA A 176 15.86 -4.61 10.53
CA ALA A 176 16.28 -4.02 9.27
C ALA A 176 16.20 -2.47 9.27
N PHE A 177 15.15 -1.91 9.87
CA PHE A 177 14.97 -0.45 9.90
C PHE A 177 15.71 0.25 11.04
N LYS A 178 16.24 -0.49 12.04
CA LYS A 178 16.97 0.10 13.18
C LYS A 178 18.22 0.86 12.73
N SER A 179 19.04 0.28 11.87
CA SER A 179 20.25 0.91 11.35
C SER A 179 19.95 2.21 10.59
N SER A 180 18.91 2.22 9.78
CA SER A 180 18.48 3.42 9.05
C SER A 180 17.95 4.52 9.99
N GLU A 181 17.26 4.15 11.07
CA GLU A 181 16.76 5.10 12.08
C GLU A 181 17.93 5.72 12.87
N GLU A 182 18.93 4.91 13.24
CA GLU A 182 20.14 5.37 13.92
C GLU A 182 20.99 6.28 13.02
N ALA A 183 21.18 5.90 11.75
CA ALA A 183 21.92 6.71 10.77
C ALA A 183 21.24 8.07 10.56
N TYR A 184 19.92 8.08 10.38
CA TYR A 184 19.15 9.31 10.24
C TYR A 184 19.24 10.21 11.49
N THR A 185 19.12 9.61 12.67
CA THR A 185 19.25 10.36 13.94
C THR A 185 20.66 10.94 14.12
N LYS A 186 21.71 10.20 13.77
CA LYS A 186 23.09 10.68 13.81
C LYS A 186 23.32 11.83 12.83
N GLN A 187 22.85 11.69 11.59
CA GLN A 187 22.95 12.76 10.59
C GLN A 187 22.27 14.05 11.06
N LYS A 188 21.10 13.93 11.65
CA LYS A 188 20.35 15.06 12.19
C LYS A 188 21.10 15.76 13.33
N ARG A 189 21.58 14.99 14.32
CA ARG A 189 22.38 15.55 15.43
C ARG A 189 23.65 16.24 14.91
N PHE A 190 24.28 15.66 13.89
CA PHE A 190 25.45 16.27 13.26
C PHE A 190 25.10 17.63 12.65
N ILE A 191 24.00 17.75 11.90
CA ILE A 191 23.56 19.02 11.29
C ILE A 191 23.28 20.07 12.38
N THR A 192 22.55 19.70 13.44
CA THR A 192 22.21 20.61 14.54
C THR A 192 23.47 21.10 15.25
N ASN A 193 24.40 20.20 15.62
CA ASN A 193 25.62 20.53 16.30
C ASN A 193 26.55 21.39 15.41
N ALA A 194 26.75 21.00 14.17
CA ALA A 194 27.55 21.76 13.22
C ALA A 194 27.02 23.19 13.04
N SER A 195 25.71 23.35 13.00
CA SER A 195 25.09 24.68 12.88
C SER A 195 25.36 25.56 14.12
N HIS A 196 25.31 24.98 15.31
CA HIS A 196 25.69 25.73 16.53
C HIS A 196 27.17 26.09 16.57
N GLU A 197 28.04 25.14 16.20
CA GLU A 197 29.49 25.36 16.15
C GLU A 197 29.90 26.36 15.06
N LEU A 198 29.14 26.49 13.97
CA LEU A 198 29.39 27.50 12.94
C LEU A 198 28.90 28.89 13.34
N LYS A 199 27.84 29.00 14.13
CA LYS A 199 27.27 30.30 14.53
C LYS A 199 28.27 31.13 15.34
N THR A 200 29.03 30.51 16.22
CA THR A 200 30.01 31.19 17.08
C THR A 200 31.14 31.88 16.28
N PRO A 201 31.88 31.19 15.37
CA PRO A 201 32.93 31.85 14.58
C PRO A 201 32.37 32.91 13.64
N ILE A 202 31.18 32.69 13.06
CA ILE A 202 30.50 33.69 12.19
C ILE A 202 30.24 34.97 13.01
N THR A 203 29.73 34.83 14.24
CA THR A 203 29.48 35.99 15.10
C THR A 203 30.79 36.73 15.46
N VAL A 204 31.88 36.02 15.78
CA VAL A 204 33.18 36.62 16.05
C VAL A 204 33.70 37.40 14.83
N ILE A 205 33.73 36.79 13.65
CA ILE A 205 34.15 37.42 12.40
C ILE A 205 33.30 38.66 12.10
N SER A 206 31.98 38.58 12.34
CA SER A 206 31.11 39.75 12.17
C SER A 206 31.48 40.91 13.12
N THR A 207 31.78 40.60 14.38
CA THR A 207 32.18 41.58 15.36
C THR A 207 33.54 42.20 15.00
N ASP A 208 34.52 41.38 14.57
CA ASP A 208 35.82 41.85 14.15
C ASP A 208 35.70 42.75 12.90
N LEU A 209 34.84 42.43 11.97
CA LEU A 209 34.54 43.27 10.82
C LEU A 209 33.92 44.61 11.22
N ASP A 210 33.00 44.63 12.20
CA ASP A 210 32.41 45.85 12.73
C ASP A 210 33.51 46.76 13.35
N LEU A 211 34.45 46.18 14.08
CA LEU A 211 35.60 46.92 14.65
C LEU A 211 36.51 47.48 13.55
N ILE A 212 36.82 46.71 12.52
CA ILE A 212 37.63 47.16 11.39
C ILE A 212 36.92 48.32 10.65
N GLU A 213 35.60 48.22 10.41
CA GLU A 213 34.83 49.29 9.81
C GLU A 213 34.74 50.57 10.66
N MET A 214 34.75 50.41 12.01
CA MET A 214 34.79 51.56 12.93
C MET A 214 36.14 52.27 12.91
N GLU A 215 37.26 51.54 12.76
CA GLU A 215 38.61 52.11 12.74
C GLU A 215 39.04 52.65 11.37
N ALA A 216 38.79 51.84 10.30
CA ALA A 216 39.28 52.13 8.96
C ALA A 216 38.21 52.65 7.95
N GLY A 217 36.94 52.70 8.39
CA GLY A 217 35.80 53.00 7.53
C GLY A 217 35.37 51.81 6.68
N LYS A 218 34.21 51.97 6.03
CA LYS A 218 33.69 50.96 5.10
C LYS A 218 34.47 50.93 3.80
N SER A 219 34.72 49.73 3.28
CA SER A 219 35.37 49.49 2.01
C SER A 219 34.55 48.48 1.22
N GLU A 220 34.76 48.44 -0.10
CA GLU A 220 34.14 47.44 -0.97
C GLU A 220 34.42 46.01 -0.49
N TRP A 221 35.61 45.77 0.04
CA TRP A 221 35.99 44.46 0.59
C TRP A 221 35.24 44.14 1.90
N SER A 222 35.08 45.11 2.80
CA SER A 222 34.33 44.91 4.05
C SER A 222 32.86 44.69 3.80
N GLU A 223 32.27 45.37 2.83
CA GLU A 223 30.87 45.12 2.38
C GLU A 223 30.72 43.72 1.81
N SER A 224 31.62 43.27 0.96
CA SER A 224 31.63 41.92 0.40
C SER A 224 31.74 40.82 1.51
N ILE A 225 32.61 41.01 2.49
CA ILE A 225 32.74 40.09 3.63
C ILE A 225 31.44 40.08 4.44
N ARG A 226 30.82 41.23 4.70
CA ARG A 226 29.57 41.36 5.42
C ARG A 226 28.44 40.57 4.73
N ASP A 227 28.33 40.69 3.40
CA ASP A 227 27.36 39.96 2.62
C ASP A 227 27.57 38.44 2.73
N GLN A 228 28.82 37.97 2.68
CA GLN A 228 29.11 36.55 2.86
C GLN A 228 28.82 36.05 4.29
N LEU A 229 29.07 36.85 5.32
CA LEU A 229 28.73 36.51 6.70
C LEU A 229 27.22 36.45 6.93
N HIS A 230 26.48 37.40 6.34
CA HIS A 230 25.04 37.39 6.40
C HIS A 230 24.47 36.11 5.72
N ARG A 231 24.99 35.77 4.57
CA ARG A 231 24.64 34.56 3.84
C ARG A 231 24.92 33.28 4.63
N LEU A 232 26.12 33.16 5.26
CA LEU A 232 26.49 32.03 6.11
C LEU A 232 25.55 31.89 7.31
N THR A 233 25.23 33.04 7.95
CA THR A 233 24.28 33.09 9.07
C THR A 233 22.88 32.59 8.65
N GLU A 234 22.40 33.05 7.51
CA GLU A 234 21.11 32.65 6.97
C GLU A 234 21.09 31.15 6.66
N MET A 235 22.11 30.61 5.98
CA MET A 235 22.23 29.19 5.68
C MET A 235 22.26 28.34 6.97
N THR A 236 23.01 28.77 7.97
CA THR A 236 23.13 28.07 9.27
C THR A 236 21.79 28.04 9.99
N ASN A 237 21.06 29.16 10.05
CA ASN A 237 19.72 29.23 10.64
C ASN A 237 18.71 28.37 9.90
N GLN A 238 18.75 28.32 8.57
CA GLN A 238 17.89 27.47 7.76
C GLN A 238 18.17 25.98 8.01
N LEU A 239 19.43 25.56 8.18
CA LEU A 239 19.78 24.19 8.54
C LEU A 239 19.26 23.79 9.92
N VAL A 240 19.32 24.69 10.91
CA VAL A 240 18.73 24.47 12.24
C VAL A 240 17.21 24.33 12.15
N THR A 241 16.56 25.21 11.38
CA THR A 241 15.09 25.16 11.17
C THR A 241 14.68 23.85 10.53
N LEU A 242 15.36 23.43 9.47
CA LEU A 242 15.12 22.17 8.81
C LEU A 242 15.26 20.98 9.76
N SER A 243 16.35 20.96 10.54
CA SER A 243 16.61 19.92 11.54
C SER A 243 15.51 19.84 12.62
N LYS A 244 14.99 21.00 13.06
CA LYS A 244 13.89 21.07 14.04
C LYS A 244 12.56 20.59 13.45
N LEU A 245 12.23 21.01 12.23
CA LEU A 245 10.97 20.61 11.56
C LEU A 245 10.89 19.09 11.31
N GLU A 246 12.05 18.43 11.14
CA GLU A 246 12.11 16.99 11.05
C GLU A 246 11.84 16.25 12.38
N GLU A 247 11.82 16.95 13.51
CA GLU A 247 11.38 16.39 14.78
C GLU A 247 9.86 16.27 14.81
N GLU A 248 9.36 15.04 14.78
CA GLU A 248 7.93 14.73 14.95
C GLU A 248 7.48 14.91 16.43
N ASP A 249 8.01 15.90 17.14
CA ASP A 249 7.63 16.15 18.53
C ASP A 249 6.49 17.19 18.58
N PRO A 250 5.24 16.77 18.83
CA PRO A 250 4.08 17.69 18.88
C PRO A 250 4.23 18.78 19.98
N ALA A 251 5.02 18.53 21.01
CA ALA A 251 5.23 19.50 22.10
C ALA A 251 6.05 20.73 21.66
N ARG A 252 6.86 20.59 20.61
CA ARG A 252 7.67 21.69 20.07
C ARG A 252 6.97 22.52 18.99
N PHE A 253 5.90 21.97 18.40
CA PHE A 253 5.10 22.63 17.37
C PHE A 253 3.63 22.59 17.79
N PRO A 254 3.18 23.48 18.70
CA PRO A 254 1.79 23.50 19.13
C PRO A 254 0.89 23.80 17.95
N PHE A 255 -0.12 22.96 17.78
CA PHE A 255 -1.18 23.13 16.78
C PHE A 255 -2.38 23.79 17.47
N ALA A 256 -2.92 24.82 16.83
CA ALA A 256 -4.12 25.52 17.26
C ALA A 256 -4.89 26.02 16.03
N ASP A 257 -6.15 26.39 16.23
CA ASP A 257 -6.90 27.07 15.20
C ASP A 257 -6.44 28.52 15.10
N PHE A 258 -6.20 29.00 13.87
CA PHE A 258 -5.82 30.38 13.60
C PHE A 258 -6.36 30.87 12.26
N SER A 259 -6.49 32.18 12.11
CA SER A 259 -6.95 32.82 10.88
C SER A 259 -5.84 32.84 9.83
N ILE A 260 -6.08 32.15 8.71
CA ILE A 260 -5.20 32.17 7.53
C ILE A 260 -5.18 33.56 6.90
N ASN A 261 -6.31 34.27 6.93
CA ASN A 261 -6.42 35.61 6.39
C ASN A 261 -5.48 36.59 7.08
N GLU A 262 -5.41 36.55 8.42
CA GLU A 262 -4.50 37.41 9.19
C GLU A 262 -3.04 37.12 8.86
N VAL A 263 -2.65 35.83 8.87
CA VAL A 263 -1.27 35.42 8.59
C VAL A 263 -0.86 35.79 7.17
N SER A 264 -1.74 35.52 6.20
CA SER A 264 -1.49 35.84 4.79
C SER A 264 -1.39 37.34 4.55
N LYS A 265 -2.27 38.12 5.18
CA LYS A 265 -2.23 39.59 5.05
C LYS A 265 -0.96 40.16 5.66
N ALA A 266 -0.57 39.72 6.86
CA ALA A 266 0.67 40.16 7.50
C ALA A 266 1.91 39.84 6.64
N ALA A 267 1.96 38.66 6.04
CA ALA A 267 3.05 38.28 5.12
C ALA A 267 3.05 39.18 3.88
N VAL A 268 1.90 39.40 3.24
CA VAL A 268 1.79 40.29 2.08
C VAL A 268 2.21 41.71 2.40
N ASP A 269 1.78 42.25 3.54
CA ASP A 269 2.13 43.60 3.97
C ASP A 269 3.64 43.77 4.18
N SER A 270 4.34 42.71 4.69
CA SER A 270 5.79 42.69 4.88
C SER A 270 6.56 42.71 3.55
N PHE A 271 6.06 41.99 2.53
CA PHE A 271 6.77 41.83 1.26
C PHE A 271 6.37 42.84 0.18
N SER A 272 5.22 43.52 0.29
CA SER A 272 4.75 44.49 -0.70
C SER A 272 5.75 45.62 -1.01
N PRO A 273 6.49 46.20 -0.03
CA PRO A 273 7.51 47.19 -0.32
C PRO A 273 8.66 46.63 -1.15
N LEU A 274 9.06 45.36 -0.90
CA LEU A 274 10.16 44.69 -1.63
C LEU A 274 9.80 44.45 -3.08
N PHE A 275 8.58 43.98 -3.35
CA PHE A 275 8.07 43.84 -4.72
C PHE A 275 8.10 45.18 -5.48
N LYS A 276 7.72 46.26 -4.82
CA LYS A 276 7.74 47.60 -5.39
C LYS A 276 9.18 48.07 -5.69
N GLN A 277 10.10 47.82 -4.77
CA GLN A 277 11.53 48.17 -4.93
C GLN A 277 12.16 47.43 -6.14
N GLU A 278 11.82 46.15 -6.33
CA GLU A 278 12.29 45.31 -7.43
C GLU A 278 11.55 45.55 -8.77
N GLY A 279 10.59 46.48 -8.77
CA GLY A 279 9.76 46.78 -9.95
C GLY A 279 8.85 45.66 -10.40
N ILE A 280 8.46 44.78 -9.45
CA ILE A 280 7.60 43.62 -9.74
C ILE A 280 6.13 44.02 -9.54
N LYS A 281 5.31 43.77 -10.57
CA LYS A 281 3.86 43.96 -10.46
C LYS A 281 3.27 42.83 -9.61
N PHE A 282 3.11 43.12 -8.32
CA PHE A 282 2.54 42.15 -7.35
C PHE A 282 1.04 42.37 -7.17
N SER A 283 0.28 41.27 -7.20
CA SER A 283 -1.14 41.27 -6.89
C SER A 283 -1.49 40.03 -6.04
N TYR A 284 -2.49 40.19 -5.17
CA TYR A 284 -2.93 39.10 -4.32
C TYR A 284 -4.45 39.06 -4.17
N ASN A 285 -4.98 37.87 -3.85
CA ASN A 285 -6.40 37.68 -3.55
C ASN A 285 -6.56 36.66 -2.44
N ILE A 286 -7.20 37.08 -1.34
CA ILE A 286 -7.50 36.25 -0.17
C ILE A 286 -9.01 36.17 -0.05
N THR A 287 -9.59 35.02 -0.40
CA THR A 287 -11.05 34.83 -0.47
C THR A 287 -11.57 34.00 0.71
N GLY A 288 -12.71 34.44 1.28
CA GLY A 288 -13.36 33.79 2.40
C GLY A 288 -12.78 34.19 3.76
N ASN A 289 -13.37 33.70 4.83
CA ASN A 289 -12.83 33.80 6.20
C ASN A 289 -12.31 32.43 6.61
N LEU A 290 -11.03 32.16 6.34
CA LEU A 290 -10.43 30.84 6.43
C LEU A 290 -9.72 30.65 7.75
N THR A 291 -10.04 29.55 8.44
CA THR A 291 -9.38 29.09 9.66
C THR A 291 -8.70 27.77 9.40
N MET A 292 -7.52 27.57 9.94
CA MET A 292 -6.73 26.36 9.81
C MET A 292 -6.30 25.85 11.18
N PHE A 293 -6.43 24.54 11.41
CA PHE A 293 -5.80 23.87 12.55
C PHE A 293 -4.36 23.49 12.17
N GLY A 294 -3.39 24.16 12.81
CA GLY A 294 -1.98 23.99 12.48
C GLY A 294 -1.04 24.78 13.37
N ASN A 295 0.23 24.81 13.00
CA ASN A 295 1.22 25.67 13.64
C ASN A 295 1.32 27.01 12.90
N ARG A 296 0.86 28.08 13.56
CA ARG A 296 0.81 29.44 12.99
C ARG A 296 2.20 29.92 12.54
N SER A 297 3.24 29.71 13.36
CA SER A 297 4.59 30.16 13.04
C SER A 297 5.19 29.44 11.83
N ALA A 298 4.94 28.12 11.72
CA ALA A 298 5.41 27.35 10.56
C ALA A 298 4.70 27.78 9.27
N ILE A 299 3.38 28.06 9.32
CA ILE A 299 2.67 28.57 8.12
C ILE A 299 3.13 30.00 7.78
N THR A 300 3.42 30.85 8.77
CA THR A 300 4.02 32.17 8.50
C THR A 300 5.37 32.03 7.78
N GLU A 301 6.22 31.14 8.23
CA GLU A 301 7.52 30.84 7.60
C GLU A 301 7.33 30.30 6.16
N LEU A 302 6.35 29.43 5.95
CA LEU A 302 6.01 28.93 4.60
C LEU A 302 5.68 30.07 3.64
N LEU A 303 4.83 31.01 4.08
CA LEU A 303 4.45 32.18 3.28
C LEU A 303 5.67 33.09 2.98
N HIS A 304 6.52 33.32 3.98
CA HIS A 304 7.74 34.11 3.81
C HIS A 304 8.69 33.49 2.80
N ILE A 305 8.89 32.15 2.85
CA ILE A 305 9.74 31.43 1.89
C ILE A 305 9.24 31.62 0.45
N PHE A 306 7.93 31.46 0.20
CA PHE A 306 7.40 31.60 -1.15
C PHE A 306 7.34 33.04 -1.64
N LEU A 307 7.06 34.01 -0.77
CA LEU A 307 7.07 35.43 -1.13
C LEU A 307 8.49 35.93 -1.40
N ASP A 308 9.47 35.54 -0.56
CA ASP A 308 10.89 35.84 -0.78
C ASP A 308 11.39 35.24 -2.10
N ASN A 309 11.07 33.99 -2.36
CA ASN A 309 11.35 33.36 -3.66
C ASN A 309 10.71 34.15 -4.83
N SER A 310 9.48 34.60 -4.66
CA SER A 310 8.82 35.41 -5.68
C SER A 310 9.53 36.74 -5.91
N VAL A 311 9.99 37.43 -4.86
CA VAL A 311 10.79 38.66 -4.99
C VAL A 311 12.12 38.37 -5.69
N LYS A 312 12.83 37.35 -5.25
CA LYS A 312 14.16 37.00 -5.77
C LYS A 312 14.16 36.50 -7.20
N TYR A 313 13.18 35.66 -7.58
CA TYR A 313 13.21 34.90 -8.81
C TYR A 313 12.22 35.36 -9.88
N THR A 314 11.41 36.38 -9.61
CA THR A 314 10.60 36.99 -10.68
C THR A 314 11.51 37.65 -11.71
N GLY A 315 11.35 37.28 -12.98
CA GLY A 315 12.17 37.72 -14.11
C GLY A 315 11.35 37.98 -15.36
N GLY A 316 12.07 38.26 -16.46
CA GLY A 316 11.48 38.58 -17.76
C GLY A 316 11.15 40.07 -17.98
N GLU A 317 10.64 40.42 -19.16
CA GLU A 317 10.34 41.82 -19.55
C GLU A 317 9.20 42.42 -18.74
N ASN A 318 8.16 41.62 -18.42
CA ASN A 318 6.98 42.02 -17.63
C ASN A 318 6.97 41.27 -16.30
N LYS A 319 7.81 41.72 -15.36
CA LYS A 319 7.91 41.12 -14.03
C LYS A 319 6.59 41.17 -13.30
N SER A 320 5.97 40.02 -13.05
CA SER A 320 4.73 39.91 -12.30
C SER A 320 4.72 38.72 -11.33
N SER A 321 4.11 38.94 -10.18
CA SER A 321 3.89 37.89 -9.17
C SER A 321 2.48 37.96 -8.65
N TYR A 322 1.90 36.79 -8.42
CA TYR A 322 0.51 36.65 -7.97
C TYR A 322 0.41 35.65 -6.82
N PHE A 323 -0.29 36.03 -5.76
CA PHE A 323 -0.55 35.20 -4.60
C PHE A 323 -2.05 35.06 -4.34
N THR A 324 -2.54 33.83 -4.16
CA THR A 324 -3.93 33.60 -3.77
C THR A 324 -4.07 32.64 -2.63
N VAL A 325 -5.09 32.89 -1.81
CA VAL A 325 -5.59 31.97 -0.78
C VAL A 325 -7.08 31.77 -0.99
N SER A 326 -7.50 30.53 -1.09
CA SER A 326 -8.90 30.18 -1.31
C SER A 326 -9.22 28.81 -0.71
N GLN A 327 -10.50 28.50 -0.64
CA GLN A 327 -10.96 27.16 -0.33
C GLN A 327 -11.46 26.49 -1.60
N ASN A 328 -11.01 25.25 -1.86
CA ASN A 328 -11.47 24.51 -3.03
C ASN A 328 -12.82 23.83 -2.79
N ASN A 329 -13.38 23.23 -3.85
CA ASN A 329 -14.69 22.54 -3.81
C ASN A 329 -14.75 21.36 -2.81
N LYS A 330 -13.60 20.90 -2.28
CA LYS A 330 -13.50 19.83 -1.28
C LYS A 330 -13.29 20.35 0.14
N GLY A 331 -13.44 21.66 0.35
CA GLY A 331 -13.27 22.30 1.64
C GLY A 331 -11.80 22.47 2.08
N LYS A 332 -10.83 22.23 1.20
CA LYS A 332 -9.40 22.34 1.50
C LYS A 332 -8.87 23.72 1.22
N ILE A 333 -7.96 24.19 2.06
CA ILE A 333 -7.29 25.49 1.88
C ILE A 333 -6.22 25.34 0.80
N GLU A 334 -6.22 26.24 -0.16
CA GLU A 334 -5.24 26.30 -1.25
C GLU A 334 -4.49 27.61 -1.22
N PHE A 335 -3.16 27.51 -1.22
CA PHE A 335 -2.26 28.63 -1.47
C PHE A 335 -1.66 28.46 -2.87
N ARG A 336 -1.73 29.53 -3.67
CA ARG A 336 -1.11 29.55 -4.98
C ARG A 336 -0.15 30.73 -5.06
N PHE A 337 1.11 30.43 -5.37
CA PHE A 337 2.14 31.42 -5.68
C PHE A 337 2.50 31.27 -7.15
N SER A 338 2.46 32.33 -7.91
CA SER A 338 2.81 32.31 -9.32
C SER A 338 3.67 33.53 -9.65
N ASN A 339 4.77 33.32 -10.34
CA ASN A 339 5.65 34.41 -10.77
C ASN A 339 6.17 34.18 -12.18
N THR A 340 6.42 35.28 -12.91
CA THR A 340 7.10 35.20 -14.20
C THR A 340 8.58 34.89 -14.01
N ILE A 341 9.14 34.12 -14.93
CA ILE A 341 10.57 33.76 -15.00
C ILE A 341 11.16 34.21 -16.35
N SER A 342 12.47 34.38 -16.40
CA SER A 342 13.16 34.72 -17.66
C SER A 342 13.12 33.55 -18.65
N LYS A 343 13.25 33.89 -19.95
CA LYS A 343 13.28 32.88 -21.03
C LYS A 343 14.44 31.91 -20.88
N ASP A 344 15.55 32.38 -20.34
CA ASP A 344 16.78 31.63 -20.16
C ASP A 344 16.83 30.83 -18.84
N ASP A 345 15.76 30.93 -18.03
CA ASP A 345 15.70 30.23 -16.77
C ASP A 345 15.29 28.75 -16.99
N GLU A 346 16.29 27.87 -16.92
CA GLU A 346 16.10 26.43 -16.93
C GLU A 346 15.71 25.95 -15.53
N VAL A 347 14.40 25.82 -15.26
CA VAL A 347 13.89 25.34 -13.99
C VAL A 347 13.40 23.89 -14.15
N ASP A 348 14.02 22.96 -13.44
CA ASP A 348 13.52 21.59 -13.34
C ASP A 348 12.47 21.49 -12.21
N VAL A 349 11.21 21.44 -12.61
CA VAL A 349 10.07 21.35 -11.66
C VAL A 349 10.09 20.08 -10.81
N LYS A 350 10.82 19.03 -11.21
CA LYS A 350 10.92 17.79 -10.42
C LYS A 350 11.93 17.91 -9.31
N GLN A 351 12.97 18.69 -9.52
CA GLN A 351 14.08 18.83 -8.57
C GLN A 351 14.01 20.11 -7.73
N ILE A 352 13.16 21.08 -8.12
CA ILE A 352 13.11 22.41 -7.48
C ILE A 352 12.83 22.37 -5.97
N MET A 353 12.18 21.29 -5.48
CA MET A 353 11.92 21.06 -4.05
C MET A 353 13.03 20.29 -3.32
N GLU A 354 14.07 19.84 -4.06
CA GLU A 354 15.20 19.11 -3.45
C GLU A 354 16.13 20.07 -2.69
N ARG A 355 16.81 19.53 -1.70
CA ARG A 355 17.77 20.30 -0.87
C ARG A 355 18.94 20.75 -1.72
N PHE A 356 19.35 22.01 -1.55
CA PHE A 356 20.47 22.64 -2.25
C PHE A 356 20.29 22.75 -3.77
N TYR A 357 19.09 22.46 -4.30
CA TYR A 357 18.83 22.66 -5.71
C TYR A 357 18.86 24.14 -6.06
N ARG A 358 19.56 24.47 -7.15
CA ARG A 358 19.61 25.79 -7.77
C ARG A 358 19.60 25.62 -9.28
N SER A 359 18.80 26.43 -9.96
CA SER A 359 18.83 26.44 -11.42
C SER A 359 20.23 26.88 -11.92
N PRO A 360 20.84 26.14 -12.87
CA PRO A 360 22.17 26.48 -13.41
C PRO A 360 22.24 27.85 -14.05
N SER A 361 21.14 28.33 -14.62
CA SER A 361 21.02 29.61 -15.29
C SER A 361 20.88 30.80 -14.32
N ASN A 362 20.59 30.56 -13.06
CA ASN A 362 20.24 31.62 -12.11
C ASN A 362 21.47 32.07 -11.28
N LYS A 363 21.95 33.33 -11.54
CA LYS A 363 23.05 33.95 -10.81
C LYS A 363 22.63 34.62 -9.50
N LYS A 364 21.31 34.67 -9.18
CA LYS A 364 20.82 35.32 -7.97
C LYS A 364 21.20 34.53 -6.71
N GLU A 365 21.47 35.24 -5.65
CA GLU A 365 21.89 34.64 -4.38
C GLU A 365 20.77 33.86 -3.70
N GLY A 366 21.09 32.66 -3.19
CA GLY A 366 20.17 31.82 -2.44
C GLY A 366 20.86 30.56 -1.91
N SER A 367 20.43 30.05 -0.77
CA SER A 367 20.97 28.85 -0.11
C SER A 367 20.54 27.53 -0.76
N GLY A 368 19.44 27.54 -1.53
CA GLY A 368 18.79 26.31 -2.03
C GLY A 368 18.10 25.48 -0.94
N VAL A 369 17.97 26.00 0.28
CA VAL A 369 17.35 25.27 1.43
C VAL A 369 15.91 25.70 1.65
N GLY A 370 15.50 26.91 1.25
CA GLY A 370 14.18 27.47 1.56
C GLY A 370 13.01 26.58 1.10
N LEU A 371 13.01 26.13 -0.15
CA LEU A 371 11.94 25.28 -0.66
C LEU A 371 11.89 23.90 0.01
N SER A 372 13.02 23.38 0.47
CA SER A 372 13.03 22.13 1.26
C SER A 372 12.46 22.32 2.67
N ILE A 373 12.66 23.50 3.29
CA ILE A 373 11.96 23.87 4.53
C ILE A 373 10.45 23.97 4.28
N ALA A 374 10.04 24.62 3.20
CA ALA A 374 8.63 24.70 2.80
C ALA A 374 8.01 23.30 2.63
N GLN A 375 8.72 22.37 2.02
CA GLN A 375 8.27 20.97 1.88
C GLN A 375 8.05 20.29 3.24
N GLU A 376 8.96 20.50 4.21
CA GLU A 376 8.81 19.91 5.54
C GLU A 376 7.64 20.55 6.32
N ILE A 377 7.42 21.85 6.18
CA ILE A 377 6.24 22.51 6.76
C ILE A 377 4.94 21.95 6.18
N ILE A 378 4.89 21.76 4.86
CA ILE A 378 3.75 21.15 4.17
C ILE A 378 3.53 19.73 4.66
N ASN A 379 4.59 18.93 4.79
CA ASN A 379 4.54 17.55 5.30
C ASN A 379 4.05 17.51 6.76
N LEU A 380 4.50 18.42 7.61
CA LEU A 380 4.09 18.57 9.02
C LEU A 380 2.57 18.76 9.12
N HIS A 381 1.99 19.54 8.20
CA HIS A 381 0.55 19.82 8.12
C HIS A 381 -0.22 18.81 7.23
N LYS A 382 0.42 17.72 6.78
CA LYS A 382 -0.17 16.70 5.89
C LYS A 382 -0.69 17.28 4.57
N GLY A 383 -0.17 18.41 4.14
CA GLY A 383 -0.48 19.06 2.88
C GLY A 383 0.18 18.39 1.67
N LYS A 384 -0.14 18.93 0.52
CA LYS A 384 0.46 18.56 -0.76
C LYS A 384 0.89 19.80 -1.52
N ILE A 385 1.99 19.72 -2.24
CA ILE A 385 2.43 20.76 -3.16
C ILE A 385 2.49 20.20 -4.57
N ASN A 386 2.05 21.01 -5.53
CA ASN A 386 2.24 20.77 -6.95
C ASN A 386 2.98 21.96 -7.55
N VAL A 387 3.97 21.71 -8.40
CA VAL A 387 4.75 22.73 -9.07
C VAL A 387 4.52 22.61 -10.56
N GLU A 388 4.14 23.72 -11.19
CA GLU A 388 3.84 23.79 -12.62
C GLU A 388 4.63 24.91 -13.27
N LYS A 389 5.21 24.63 -14.43
CA LYS A 389 5.84 25.62 -15.30
C LYS A 389 5.05 25.69 -16.59
N ASN A 390 4.38 26.81 -16.83
CA ASN A 390 3.64 27.07 -18.05
C ASN A 390 4.27 28.28 -18.77
N ASN A 391 4.88 28.02 -19.91
CA ASN A 391 5.64 29.05 -20.66
C ASN A 391 6.66 29.74 -19.73
N TRP A 392 6.41 31.03 -19.45
CA TRP A 392 7.27 31.89 -18.62
C TRP A 392 6.72 32.13 -17.21
N THR A 393 5.83 31.28 -16.75
CA THR A 393 5.24 31.36 -15.40
C THR A 393 5.54 30.09 -14.63
N LEU A 394 6.10 30.24 -13.44
CA LEU A 394 6.28 29.18 -12.44
C LEU A 394 5.21 29.34 -11.38
N SER A 395 4.52 28.25 -11.08
CA SER A 395 3.41 28.24 -10.11
C SER A 395 3.59 27.11 -9.09
N PHE A 396 3.37 27.46 -7.83
CA PHE A 396 3.33 26.51 -6.70
C PHE A 396 1.92 26.48 -6.16
N LEU A 397 1.29 25.32 -6.18
CA LEU A 397 -0.04 25.07 -5.62
C LEU A 397 0.07 24.19 -4.38
N ILE A 398 -0.25 24.75 -3.21
CA ILE A 398 -0.18 24.05 -1.93
C ILE A 398 -1.60 23.84 -1.42
N THR A 399 -1.92 22.61 -1.00
CA THR A 399 -3.27 22.22 -0.53
C THR A 399 -3.17 21.56 0.84
N PHE A 400 -3.94 22.06 1.81
CA PHE A 400 -4.05 21.55 3.17
C PHE A 400 -5.40 20.92 3.47
#